data_2190ebee8d590c19fd53a260983f4c84
#
_entry.id   2190ebee8d590c19fd53a260983f4c84
#
_cell.length_a   1.000
_cell.length_b   1.000
_cell.length_c   1.000
_cell.angle_alpha   90.00
_cell.angle_beta   90.00
_cell.angle_gamma   90.00
#
_symmetry.space_group_name_H-M   'P 1'
#
loop_
_entity.id
_entity.type
_entity.pdbx_description
1 polymer ?
#
loop_
_entity_poly.entity_id
_entity_poly.type
_entity_poly.pdbx_seq_one_letter_code
_entity_poly.pdbx_strand_id
1 'polypeptide(L)'
;MKEKLNAILAKINFQKNWKIYVAALVGVAVLVTAIVLLAGSGNNTPEENTTPETTTPDNTPVEKTYTVAIAVDSSTSVSRGKTKAANMAVVLVLDDAGKIVAARFDTSEVTPELNEDGSVKTVDSVATKVEQGDSYTGMAAGSWEKQTKAFEDYIVGKTPAEVAELDASLIAGCTMQSSVPQFKALIAEAAASTLKVTFKTAEAITVGIAIDTTVTTGRSNKVTADFAGVVVAGGKVVATVLDSSEQSFTVAEGTITFGEFKGTKNEQGDNYTGMAAGPWYKQAQAFANSTVGKTVAELADLETVSDALAAAGCTMKNTTAGYKTTIIAAAGYAR
;
A
#
# COMPACT_ATOMS: atom_id res chain seq x y z
N MET A 1 -3.92 -18.40 18.71
CA MET A 1 -4.05 -17.00 18.22
C MET A 1 -2.82 -16.16 18.56
N LYS A 2 -2.38 -16.10 19.82
CA LYS A 2 -1.13 -15.40 20.23
C LYS A 2 0.14 -15.85 19.48
N GLU A 3 0.30 -17.14 19.21
CA GLU A 3 1.47 -17.64 18.48
C GLU A 3 1.53 -17.19 17.01
N LYS A 4 0.37 -17.11 16.33
CA LYS A 4 0.32 -16.57 14.96
C LYS A 4 0.61 -15.07 14.90
N LEU A 5 0.17 -14.32 15.90
CA LEU A 5 0.48 -12.90 16.02
C LEU A 5 1.98 -12.68 16.28
N ASN A 6 2.58 -13.47 17.15
CA ASN A 6 4.02 -13.44 17.41
C ASN A 6 4.84 -13.86 16.18
N ALA A 7 4.34 -14.77 15.35
CA ALA A 7 5.00 -15.15 14.09
C ALA A 7 4.90 -14.01 13.04
N ILE A 8 3.81 -13.27 13.00
CA ILE A 8 3.65 -12.07 12.13
C ILE A 8 4.54 -10.94 12.62
N LEU A 9 4.57 -10.67 13.92
CA LEU A 9 5.45 -9.66 14.54
C LEU A 9 6.94 -10.04 14.45
N ALA A 10 7.27 -11.32 14.44
CA ALA A 10 8.65 -11.80 14.22
C ALA A 10 9.07 -11.70 12.75
N LYS A 11 8.14 -11.79 11.80
CA LYS A 11 8.38 -11.55 10.36
C LYS A 11 8.58 -10.05 10.06
N ILE A 12 7.87 -9.17 10.76
CA ILE A 12 8.14 -7.73 10.73
C ILE A 12 9.38 -7.54 11.62
N ASN A 13 10.54 -7.28 11.04
CA ASN A 13 11.84 -7.15 11.73
C ASN A 13 11.88 -5.92 12.67
N PHE A 14 10.82 -5.79 13.49
CA PHE A 14 10.51 -4.67 14.38
C PHE A 14 11.55 -4.51 15.47
N GLN A 15 12.13 -5.62 15.96
CA GLN A 15 13.14 -5.56 17.01
C GLN A 15 14.48 -4.95 16.56
N LYS A 16 14.82 -5.02 15.26
CA LYS A 16 16.08 -4.49 14.75
C LYS A 16 16.00 -2.97 14.49
N ASN A 17 14.83 -2.44 14.20
CA ASN A 17 14.64 -1.03 13.83
C ASN A 17 13.98 -0.16 14.91
N TRP A 18 13.46 -0.75 15.99
CA TRP A 18 12.83 -0.04 17.10
C TRP A 18 13.70 1.11 17.66
N LYS A 19 15.01 0.88 17.81
CA LYS A 19 15.94 1.90 18.32
C LYS A 19 16.07 3.10 17.38
N ILE A 20 15.92 2.91 16.08
CA ILE A 20 15.98 3.98 15.07
C ILE A 20 14.70 4.82 15.13
N TYR A 21 13.53 4.20 15.26
CA TYR A 21 12.25 4.92 15.36
C TYR A 21 12.10 5.68 16.68
N VAL A 22 12.56 5.12 17.80
CA VAL A 22 12.58 5.82 19.08
C VAL A 22 13.56 7.00 19.03
N ALA A 23 14.73 6.86 18.41
CA ALA A 23 15.69 7.95 18.24
C ALA A 23 15.14 9.09 17.37
N ALA A 24 14.38 8.77 16.30
CA ALA A 24 13.73 9.76 15.44
C ALA A 24 12.62 10.53 16.18
N LEU A 25 11.79 9.85 16.96
CA LEU A 25 10.72 10.46 17.76
C LEU A 25 11.27 11.37 18.86
N VAL A 26 12.35 10.95 19.55
CA VAL A 26 13.00 11.77 20.57
C VAL A 26 13.71 12.98 19.93
N GLY A 27 14.31 12.83 18.74
CA GLY A 27 14.95 13.93 18.01
C GLY A 27 13.96 15.04 17.62
N VAL A 28 12.78 14.69 17.16
CA VAL A 28 11.71 15.66 16.80
C VAL A 28 11.19 16.37 18.04
N ALA A 29 10.96 15.66 19.15
CA ALA A 29 10.51 16.28 20.41
C ALA A 29 11.50 17.28 20.97
N VAL A 30 12.81 16.99 20.88
CA VAL A 30 13.89 17.91 21.36
C VAL A 30 13.97 19.15 20.46
N LEU A 31 13.77 19.01 19.14
CA LEU A 31 13.81 20.14 18.21
C LEU A 31 12.64 21.12 18.42
N VAL A 32 11.43 20.59 18.67
CA VAL A 32 10.24 21.42 18.96
C VAL A 32 10.40 22.17 20.30
N THR A 33 10.97 21.53 21.31
CA THR A 33 11.19 22.16 22.63
C THR A 33 12.27 23.27 22.55
N ALA A 34 13.30 23.09 21.73
CA ALA A 34 14.34 24.12 21.56
C ALA A 34 13.85 25.38 20.83
N ILE A 35 12.93 25.24 19.89
CA ILE A 35 12.33 26.38 19.16
C ILE A 35 11.42 27.21 20.08
N VAL A 36 10.70 26.59 21.03
CA VAL A 36 9.84 27.29 21.99
C VAL A 36 10.67 28.06 23.04
N LEU A 37 11.85 27.57 23.43
CA LEU A 37 12.71 28.20 24.44
C LEU A 37 13.55 29.37 23.90
N LEU A 38 13.76 29.48 22.60
CA LEU A 38 14.51 30.59 21.97
C LEU A 38 13.64 31.83 21.66
N ALA A 39 12.32 31.73 21.74
CA ALA A 39 11.40 32.81 21.48
C ALA A 39 11.06 33.69 22.71
N GLY A 40 11.64 33.41 23.87
CA GLY A 40 11.25 33.96 25.17
C GLY A 40 12.27 34.83 25.91
N SER A 41 13.17 35.60 25.23
CA SER A 41 14.06 36.52 25.96
C SER A 41 14.30 37.79 25.17
N GLY A 42 13.60 38.84 25.51
CA GLY A 42 13.81 40.20 25.01
C GLY A 42 13.14 41.22 25.91
N ASN A 43 13.97 41.98 26.61
CA ASN A 43 13.67 42.90 27.70
C ASN A 43 12.92 44.16 27.26
N ASN A 44 12.10 44.69 28.15
CA ASN A 44 11.23 45.85 28.05
C ASN A 44 11.91 47.20 28.12
N THR A 45 11.39 48.17 27.43
CA THR A 45 11.14 49.53 27.91
C THR A 45 9.85 50.08 27.28
N PRO A 46 9.02 50.82 28.01
CA PRO A 46 7.68 51.24 27.56
C PRO A 46 7.73 52.60 26.82
N GLU A 47 7.16 52.64 25.61
CA GLU A 47 6.68 53.86 25.01
C GLU A 47 5.22 53.68 24.56
N GLU A 48 4.47 54.76 24.77
CA GLU A 48 3.05 54.91 24.77
C GLU A 48 2.45 54.93 23.36
N ASN A 49 1.34 54.20 23.22
CA ASN A 49 0.21 54.57 22.38
C ASN A 49 0.29 54.46 20.87
N THR A 50 -0.32 53.50 20.35
CA THR A 50 -1.42 53.40 19.36
C THR A 50 -1.59 51.95 18.99
N THR A 51 -2.74 51.38 19.35
CA THR A 51 -3.09 49.99 19.05
C THR A 51 -3.40 49.83 17.56
N PRO A 52 -2.54 49.15 16.77
CA PRO A 52 -3.01 48.47 15.59
C PRO A 52 -3.61 47.16 16.05
N GLU A 53 -4.83 46.86 15.64
CA GLU A 53 -5.40 45.51 15.75
C GLU A 53 -4.40 44.53 15.18
N THR A 54 -3.70 43.87 16.09
CA THR A 54 -2.82 42.75 15.72
C THR A 54 -3.75 41.58 15.41
N THR A 55 -4.17 41.46 14.16
CA THR A 55 -4.74 40.22 13.66
C THR A 55 -3.64 39.16 13.81
N THR A 56 -3.70 38.39 14.88
CA THR A 56 -2.93 37.17 15.03
C THR A 56 -3.24 36.32 13.80
N PRO A 57 -2.24 35.92 12.98
CA PRO A 57 -2.54 35.03 11.88
C PRO A 57 -3.24 33.78 12.44
N ASP A 58 -4.42 33.49 11.91
CA ASP A 58 -5.13 32.26 12.22
C ASP A 58 -4.26 31.10 11.69
N ASN A 59 -3.46 30.52 12.58
CA ASN A 59 -2.58 29.37 12.30
C ASN A 59 -3.35 28.05 12.36
N THR A 60 -4.68 28.07 12.24
CA THR A 60 -5.45 26.84 12.16
C THR A 60 -5.00 26.06 10.92
N PRO A 61 -4.51 24.81 11.07
CA PRO A 61 -4.10 24.01 9.92
C PRO A 61 -5.25 23.84 8.94
N VAL A 62 -5.04 24.20 7.69
CA VAL A 62 -6.06 24.10 6.65
C VAL A 62 -6.16 22.65 6.19
N GLU A 63 -7.34 22.07 6.30
CA GLU A 63 -7.61 20.74 5.74
C GLU A 63 -7.48 20.77 4.22
N LYS A 64 -6.75 19.78 3.69
CA LYS A 64 -6.61 19.54 2.23
C LYS A 64 -7.39 18.29 1.87
N THR A 65 -7.94 18.29 0.68
CA THR A 65 -8.65 17.14 0.11
C THR A 65 -7.70 16.32 -0.75
N TYR A 66 -7.75 15.02 -0.59
CA TYR A 66 -6.96 14.05 -1.34
C TYR A 66 -7.84 12.94 -1.87
N THR A 67 -7.37 12.29 -2.92
CA THR A 67 -7.93 11.02 -3.39
C THR A 67 -6.85 9.95 -3.38
N VAL A 68 -7.21 8.73 -2.99
CA VAL A 68 -6.34 7.56 -3.08
C VAL A 68 -6.99 6.48 -3.93
N ALA A 69 -6.19 5.82 -4.76
CA ALA A 69 -6.58 4.66 -5.55
C ALA A 69 -5.47 3.61 -5.54
N ILE A 70 -5.84 2.37 -5.85
CA ILE A 70 -4.93 1.28 -6.13
C ILE A 70 -5.13 0.82 -7.58
N ALA A 71 -4.02 0.50 -8.27
CA ALA A 71 -4.04 -0.22 -9.54
C ALA A 71 -3.08 -1.40 -9.47
N VAL A 72 -3.42 -2.47 -10.18
CA VAL A 72 -2.75 -3.77 -10.09
C VAL A 72 -2.52 -4.33 -11.50
N ASP A 73 -1.29 -4.70 -11.81
CA ASP A 73 -0.92 -5.51 -12.98
C ASP A 73 -0.57 -6.93 -12.53
N SER A 74 -1.40 -7.89 -12.92
CA SER A 74 -1.17 -9.31 -12.67
C SER A 74 -0.92 -10.03 -13.99
N SER A 75 0.25 -10.64 -14.11
CA SER A 75 0.70 -11.25 -15.34
C SER A 75 1.36 -12.62 -15.13
N THR A 76 1.41 -13.41 -16.17
CA THR A 76 2.15 -14.67 -16.19
C THR A 76 3.22 -14.65 -17.28
N SER A 77 4.35 -15.29 -17.01
CA SER A 77 5.45 -15.42 -17.99
C SER A 77 6.07 -16.79 -17.89
N VAL A 78 6.63 -17.25 -18.99
CA VAL A 78 7.43 -18.49 -19.04
C VAL A 78 8.90 -18.12 -19.16
N SER A 79 9.71 -18.55 -18.21
CA SER A 79 11.16 -18.35 -18.24
C SER A 79 11.87 -19.64 -17.89
N ARG A 80 12.80 -20.07 -18.74
CA ARG A 80 13.58 -21.31 -18.56
C ARG A 80 12.71 -22.54 -18.28
N GLY A 81 11.57 -22.65 -18.98
CA GLY A 81 10.62 -23.77 -18.84
C GLY A 81 9.78 -23.74 -17.56
N LYS A 82 9.88 -22.71 -16.74
CA LYS A 82 9.04 -22.51 -15.55
C LYS A 82 8.06 -21.36 -15.79
N THR A 83 6.82 -21.55 -15.40
CA THR A 83 5.80 -20.50 -15.48
C THR A 83 5.76 -19.74 -14.16
N LYS A 84 5.89 -18.43 -14.24
CA LYS A 84 5.87 -17.50 -13.11
C LYS A 84 4.63 -16.63 -13.17
N ALA A 85 3.99 -16.41 -12.03
CA ALA A 85 3.01 -15.35 -11.81
C ALA A 85 3.71 -14.15 -11.16
N ALA A 86 3.43 -12.95 -11.66
CA ALA A 86 3.92 -11.69 -11.13
C ALA A 86 2.74 -10.76 -10.86
N ASN A 87 2.76 -10.10 -9.71
CA ASN A 87 1.74 -9.18 -9.27
C ASN A 87 2.42 -7.88 -8.86
N MET A 88 2.15 -6.80 -9.56
CA MET A 88 2.67 -5.46 -9.27
C MET A 88 1.49 -4.54 -8.94
N ALA A 89 1.65 -3.68 -7.94
CA ALA A 89 0.62 -2.72 -7.61
C ALA A 89 1.20 -1.34 -7.32
N VAL A 90 0.36 -0.31 -7.48
CA VAL A 90 0.62 1.05 -7.03
C VAL A 90 -0.53 1.54 -6.16
N VAL A 91 -0.19 2.20 -5.06
CA VAL A 91 -1.10 3.07 -4.31
C VAL A 91 -0.74 4.50 -4.68
N LEU A 92 -1.69 5.22 -5.26
CA LEU A 92 -1.52 6.59 -5.77
C LEU A 92 -2.39 7.54 -4.96
N VAL A 93 -1.79 8.61 -4.41
CA VAL A 93 -2.49 9.70 -3.75
C VAL A 93 -2.34 10.98 -4.57
N LEU A 94 -3.48 11.60 -4.89
CA LEU A 94 -3.56 12.86 -5.62
C LEU A 94 -4.16 13.95 -4.73
N ASP A 95 -3.70 15.18 -4.89
CA ASP A 95 -4.35 16.37 -4.34
C ASP A 95 -5.56 16.80 -5.19
N ASP A 96 -6.24 17.87 -4.79
CA ASP A 96 -7.39 18.45 -5.48
C ASP A 96 -7.05 19.08 -6.84
N ALA A 97 -5.76 19.40 -7.09
CA ALA A 97 -5.26 19.83 -8.38
C ALA A 97 -4.88 18.65 -9.29
N GLY A 98 -5.05 17.42 -8.86
CA GLY A 98 -4.68 16.19 -9.59
C GLY A 98 -3.19 15.93 -9.63
N LYS A 99 -2.40 16.55 -8.75
CA LYS A 99 -0.96 16.28 -8.61
C LYS A 99 -0.69 15.13 -7.66
N ILE A 100 0.33 14.36 -7.98
CA ILE A 100 0.79 13.24 -7.15
C ILE A 100 1.40 13.78 -5.86
N VAL A 101 0.81 13.40 -4.74
CA VAL A 101 1.34 13.69 -3.39
C VAL A 101 2.20 12.54 -2.91
N ALA A 102 1.78 11.31 -3.22
CA ALA A 102 2.55 10.11 -2.94
C ALA A 102 2.18 9.00 -3.94
N ALA A 103 3.14 8.16 -4.24
CA ALA A 103 2.95 6.88 -4.88
C ALA A 103 3.77 5.82 -4.13
N ARG A 104 3.26 4.59 -4.03
CA ARG A 104 3.97 3.45 -3.47
C ARG A 104 3.77 2.25 -4.36
N PHE A 105 4.88 1.64 -4.77
CA PHE A 105 4.88 0.43 -5.56
C PHE A 105 5.38 -0.74 -4.75
N ASP A 106 4.82 -1.91 -5.04
CA ASP A 106 5.38 -3.19 -4.62
C ASP A 106 5.11 -4.25 -5.67
N THR A 107 5.82 -5.37 -5.58
CA THR A 107 5.62 -6.51 -6.48
C THR A 107 5.96 -7.82 -5.77
N SER A 108 5.15 -8.84 -6.02
CA SER A 108 5.43 -10.22 -5.65
C SER A 108 5.57 -11.08 -6.90
N GLU A 109 6.43 -12.09 -6.83
CA GLU A 109 6.65 -13.03 -7.92
C GLU A 109 6.69 -14.45 -7.36
N VAL A 110 5.89 -15.36 -7.91
CA VAL A 110 5.89 -16.76 -7.52
C VAL A 110 5.94 -17.67 -8.72
N THR A 111 6.76 -18.69 -8.62
CA THR A 111 6.78 -19.85 -9.54
C THR A 111 6.13 -21.01 -8.79
N PRO A 112 4.88 -21.39 -9.13
CA PRO A 112 4.29 -22.56 -8.52
C PRO A 112 5.15 -23.81 -8.79
N GLU A 113 5.27 -24.69 -7.80
CA GLU A 113 6.08 -25.90 -7.87
C GLU A 113 5.22 -27.13 -7.58
N LEU A 114 5.70 -28.29 -8.00
CA LEU A 114 5.11 -29.58 -7.67
C LEU A 114 5.95 -30.27 -6.61
N ASN A 115 5.28 -31.03 -5.73
CA ASN A 115 5.88 -31.98 -4.85
C ASN A 115 6.37 -33.21 -5.64
N GLU A 116 7.14 -34.09 -5.02
CA GLU A 116 7.65 -35.32 -5.63
C GLU A 116 6.53 -36.25 -6.11
N ASP A 117 5.36 -36.21 -5.48
CA ASP A 117 4.16 -36.98 -5.86
C ASP A 117 3.35 -36.33 -7.00
N GLY A 118 3.82 -35.21 -7.56
CA GLY A 118 3.15 -34.45 -8.60
C GLY A 118 2.01 -33.54 -8.12
N SER A 119 1.71 -33.51 -6.84
CA SER A 119 0.75 -32.54 -6.28
C SER A 119 1.34 -31.13 -6.26
N VAL A 120 0.48 -30.11 -6.27
CA VAL A 120 0.91 -28.71 -6.19
C VAL A 120 1.42 -28.40 -4.78
N LYS A 121 2.60 -27.81 -4.70
CA LYS A 121 3.16 -27.28 -3.46
C LYS A 121 2.45 -25.98 -3.08
N THR A 122 1.74 -25.99 -1.96
CA THR A 122 1.09 -24.80 -1.41
C THR A 122 2.12 -23.81 -0.84
N VAL A 123 1.83 -22.51 -0.97
CA VAL A 123 2.64 -21.44 -0.42
C VAL A 123 1.73 -20.50 0.34
N ASP A 124 1.96 -20.32 1.63
CA ASP A 124 1.11 -19.49 2.50
C ASP A 124 1.38 -17.99 2.36
N SER A 125 2.58 -17.60 1.93
CA SER A 125 2.97 -16.22 1.70
C SER A 125 4.26 -16.15 0.88
N VAL A 126 4.35 -15.20 -0.03
CA VAL A 126 5.53 -14.90 -0.86
C VAL A 126 6.06 -13.53 -0.47
N ALA A 127 7.34 -13.44 -0.09
CA ALA A 127 7.95 -12.16 0.23
C ALA A 127 7.99 -11.24 -1.00
N THR A 128 7.46 -10.03 -0.86
CA THR A 128 7.47 -9.00 -1.91
C THR A 128 8.88 -8.41 -2.10
N LYS A 129 9.08 -7.61 -3.14
CA LYS A 129 10.38 -6.94 -3.35
C LYS A 129 10.65 -5.86 -2.29
N VAL A 130 9.62 -5.21 -1.78
CA VAL A 130 9.76 -4.28 -0.64
C VAL A 130 10.15 -5.03 0.63
N GLU A 131 9.52 -6.18 0.93
CA GLU A 131 9.88 -7.01 2.08
C GLU A 131 11.29 -7.60 2.00
N GLN A 132 11.75 -7.93 0.81
CA GLN A 132 13.10 -8.38 0.57
C GLN A 132 14.14 -7.25 0.74
N GLY A 133 13.75 -5.99 0.52
CA GLY A 133 14.60 -4.83 0.72
C GLY A 133 15.96 -4.96 0.03
N ASP A 134 17.04 -4.73 0.76
CA ASP A 134 18.40 -4.83 0.23
C ASP A 134 18.85 -6.25 -0.15
N SER A 135 18.10 -7.30 0.22
CA SER A 135 18.41 -8.65 -0.23
C SER A 135 17.98 -8.92 -1.67
N TYR A 136 17.03 -8.15 -2.21
CA TYR A 136 16.68 -8.19 -3.62
C TYR A 136 17.69 -7.38 -4.45
N THR A 137 18.77 -8.02 -4.82
CA THR A 137 19.95 -7.43 -5.48
C THR A 137 20.01 -7.78 -6.97
N GLY A 138 21.09 -7.34 -7.64
CA GLY A 138 21.35 -7.66 -9.06
C GLY A 138 21.04 -6.52 -10.02
N MET A 139 20.75 -5.32 -9.51
CA MET A 139 20.53 -4.11 -10.28
C MET A 139 21.64 -3.08 -10.04
N ALA A 140 21.98 -2.29 -11.07
CA ALA A 140 23.16 -1.44 -11.07
C ALA A 140 23.11 -0.29 -10.01
N ALA A 141 21.93 0.25 -9.72
CA ALA A 141 21.77 1.40 -8.82
C ALA A 141 21.27 1.03 -7.42
N GLY A 142 21.43 -0.22 -6.99
CA GLY A 142 20.99 -0.70 -5.67
C GLY A 142 19.78 -1.63 -5.72
N SER A 143 19.16 -1.87 -4.56
CA SER A 143 17.99 -2.75 -4.47
C SER A 143 16.78 -2.21 -5.23
N TRP A 144 15.84 -3.10 -5.55
CA TRP A 144 14.59 -2.73 -6.20
C TRP A 144 13.85 -1.64 -5.42
N GLU A 145 13.77 -1.78 -4.09
CA GLU A 145 13.11 -0.82 -3.22
C GLU A 145 13.74 0.58 -3.32
N LYS A 146 15.08 0.67 -3.29
CA LYS A 146 15.78 1.97 -3.40
C LYS A 146 15.53 2.64 -4.74
N GLN A 147 15.54 1.87 -5.82
CA GLN A 147 15.31 2.42 -7.15
C GLN A 147 13.85 2.82 -7.38
N THR A 148 12.91 2.03 -6.85
CA THR A 148 11.49 2.38 -6.88
C THR A 148 11.21 3.62 -6.07
N LYS A 149 11.83 3.74 -4.89
CA LYS A 149 11.74 4.97 -4.09
C LYS A 149 12.26 6.19 -4.84
N ALA A 150 13.36 6.08 -5.56
CA ALA A 150 13.87 7.18 -6.39
C ALA A 150 12.85 7.60 -7.47
N PHE A 151 12.14 6.65 -8.08
CA PHE A 151 11.05 6.92 -9.01
C PHE A 151 9.86 7.58 -8.29
N GLU A 152 9.43 7.03 -7.16
CA GLU A 152 8.34 7.58 -6.34
C GLU A 152 8.60 9.04 -5.96
N ASP A 153 9.81 9.35 -5.46
CA ASP A 153 10.20 10.70 -5.05
C ASP A 153 10.25 11.68 -6.26
N TYR A 154 10.69 11.18 -7.42
CA TYR A 154 10.80 12.01 -8.64
C TYR A 154 9.46 12.45 -9.21
N ILE A 155 8.41 11.66 -9.03
CA ILE A 155 7.08 11.94 -9.60
C ILE A 155 6.20 12.79 -8.68
N VAL A 156 6.58 13.01 -7.42
CA VAL A 156 5.82 13.90 -6.51
C VAL A 156 5.72 15.31 -7.09
N GLY A 157 4.53 15.89 -7.02
CA GLY A 157 4.18 17.21 -7.57
C GLY A 157 3.85 17.23 -9.07
N LYS A 158 4.03 16.10 -9.78
CA LYS A 158 3.64 15.94 -11.18
C LYS A 158 2.21 15.44 -11.30
N THR A 159 1.57 15.70 -12.41
CA THR A 159 0.31 15.04 -12.78
C THR A 159 0.59 13.67 -13.39
N PRO A 160 -0.37 12.72 -13.39
CA PRO A 160 -0.23 11.44 -14.10
C PRO A 160 0.10 11.59 -15.59
N ALA A 161 -0.41 12.63 -16.25
CA ALA A 161 -0.10 12.94 -17.65
C ALA A 161 1.37 13.33 -17.84
N GLU A 162 1.93 14.16 -16.95
CA GLU A 162 3.36 14.49 -16.97
C GLU A 162 4.24 13.26 -16.71
N VAL A 163 3.78 12.33 -15.83
CA VAL A 163 4.51 11.07 -15.60
C VAL A 163 4.51 10.18 -16.83
N ALA A 164 3.44 10.14 -17.61
CA ALA A 164 3.37 9.35 -18.83
C ALA A 164 4.46 9.74 -19.84
N GLU A 165 4.82 11.03 -19.90
CA GLU A 165 5.82 11.59 -20.83
C GLU A 165 7.27 11.57 -20.28
N LEU A 166 7.50 11.10 -19.04
CA LEU A 166 8.83 11.11 -18.43
C LEU A 166 9.84 10.25 -19.22
N ASP A 167 11.04 10.77 -19.36
CA ASP A 167 12.21 9.98 -19.76
C ASP A 167 12.80 9.29 -18.51
N ALA A 168 12.73 7.97 -18.48
CA ALA A 168 13.26 7.16 -17.38
C ALA A 168 14.76 7.36 -17.12
N SER A 169 15.53 7.74 -18.16
CA SER A 169 16.97 7.97 -18.05
C SER A 169 17.34 9.21 -17.22
N LEU A 170 16.37 10.11 -17.00
CA LEU A 170 16.55 11.35 -16.21
C LEU A 170 16.35 11.12 -14.71
N ILE A 171 15.91 9.94 -14.29
CA ILE A 171 15.60 9.65 -12.89
C ILE A 171 16.87 9.16 -12.17
N ALA A 172 17.51 10.06 -11.45
CA ALA A 172 18.70 9.73 -10.68
C ALA A 172 18.39 8.63 -9.65
N GLY A 173 19.23 7.59 -9.62
CA GLY A 173 19.04 6.44 -8.72
C GLY A 173 18.06 5.38 -9.20
N CYS A 174 17.44 5.54 -10.39
CA CYS A 174 16.57 4.53 -11.01
C CYS A 174 17.14 4.08 -12.37
N THR A 175 17.62 2.84 -12.44
CA THR A 175 18.12 2.22 -13.68
C THR A 175 17.18 1.13 -14.22
N MET A 176 15.97 1.00 -13.66
CA MET A 176 14.99 -0.03 -13.99
C MET A 176 14.19 0.33 -15.27
N GLN A 177 14.88 0.39 -16.40
CA GLN A 177 14.29 0.80 -17.70
C GLN A 177 13.10 -0.08 -18.11
N SER A 178 13.10 -1.36 -17.77
CA SER A 178 12.02 -2.30 -18.09
C SER A 178 10.79 -2.16 -17.19
N SER A 179 10.97 -1.66 -15.94
CA SER A 179 9.87 -1.52 -14.97
C SER A 179 9.18 -0.15 -15.05
N VAL A 180 9.89 0.89 -15.46
CA VAL A 180 9.33 2.24 -15.54
C VAL A 180 8.11 2.34 -16.46
N PRO A 181 8.04 1.69 -17.65
CA PRO A 181 6.81 1.67 -18.45
C PRO A 181 5.60 1.09 -17.70
N GLN A 182 5.79 0.01 -16.93
CA GLN A 182 4.72 -0.56 -16.09
C GLN A 182 4.31 0.40 -14.97
N PHE A 183 5.27 1.05 -14.30
CA PHE A 183 4.97 2.06 -13.28
C PHE A 183 4.12 3.20 -13.83
N LYS A 184 4.45 3.72 -15.02
CA LYS A 184 3.66 4.75 -15.70
C LYS A 184 2.25 4.28 -16.03
N ALA A 185 2.10 3.06 -16.53
CA ALA A 185 0.80 2.47 -16.86
C ALA A 185 -0.07 2.35 -15.60
N LEU A 186 0.47 1.82 -14.51
CA LEU A 186 -0.25 1.69 -13.24
C LEU A 186 -0.64 3.05 -12.64
N ILE A 187 0.21 4.08 -12.76
CA ILE A 187 -0.15 5.44 -12.33
C ILE A 187 -1.32 5.98 -13.14
N ALA A 188 -1.30 5.81 -14.46
CA ALA A 188 -2.40 6.25 -15.32
C ALA A 188 -3.69 5.52 -15.00
N GLU A 189 -3.63 4.21 -14.75
CA GLU A 189 -4.76 3.38 -14.37
C GLU A 189 -5.33 3.79 -13.01
N ALA A 190 -4.51 3.90 -11.97
CA ALA A 190 -4.94 4.37 -10.65
C ALA A 190 -5.58 5.77 -10.73
N ALA A 191 -5.00 6.66 -11.53
CA ALA A 191 -5.55 8.01 -11.75
C ALA A 191 -6.89 7.99 -12.50
N ALA A 192 -7.13 7.02 -13.37
CA ALA A 192 -8.39 6.84 -14.09
C ALA A 192 -9.45 6.03 -13.32
N SER A 193 -9.05 5.33 -12.24
CA SER A 193 -9.94 4.45 -11.47
C SER A 193 -11.21 5.17 -11.01
N THR A 194 -12.34 4.51 -11.09
CA THR A 194 -13.63 4.95 -10.53
C THR A 194 -13.80 4.56 -9.05
N LEU A 195 -12.88 3.75 -8.52
CA LEU A 195 -12.91 3.24 -7.15
C LEU A 195 -11.99 4.04 -6.21
N LYS A 196 -11.85 5.35 -6.47
CA LYS A 196 -11.07 6.25 -5.61
C LYS A 196 -11.76 6.51 -4.29
N VAL A 197 -10.97 6.57 -3.22
CA VAL A 197 -11.42 7.01 -1.89
C VAL A 197 -10.97 8.46 -1.68
N THR A 198 -11.92 9.33 -1.33
CA THR A 198 -11.62 10.73 -0.99
C THR A 198 -11.55 10.88 0.52
N PHE A 199 -10.55 11.59 1.00
CA PHE A 199 -10.38 11.92 2.41
C PHE A 199 -9.86 13.35 2.60
N LYS A 200 -9.98 13.88 3.83
CA LYS A 200 -9.47 15.21 4.19
C LYS A 200 -8.57 15.10 5.41
N THR A 201 -7.51 15.89 5.42
CA THR A 201 -6.63 16.02 6.58
C THR A 201 -5.83 17.32 6.52
N ALA A 202 -5.53 17.89 7.66
CA ALA A 202 -4.55 18.97 7.82
C ALA A 202 -3.14 18.43 8.15
N GLU A 203 -3.06 17.14 8.52
CA GLU A 203 -1.83 16.48 8.92
C GLU A 203 -1.03 15.99 7.71
N ALA A 204 0.28 15.85 7.90
CA ALA A 204 1.14 15.17 6.92
C ALA A 204 0.71 13.72 6.75
N ILE A 205 0.69 13.26 5.50
CA ILE A 205 0.32 11.89 5.17
C ILE A 205 1.55 11.02 4.96
N THR A 206 1.43 9.74 5.32
CA THR A 206 2.30 8.66 4.88
C THR A 206 1.46 7.59 4.19
N VAL A 207 2.05 6.91 3.20
CA VAL A 207 1.35 5.92 2.38
C VAL A 207 2.11 4.61 2.41
N GLY A 208 1.39 3.53 2.62
CA GLY A 208 1.93 2.18 2.58
C GLY A 208 1.19 1.29 1.60
N ILE A 209 1.89 0.28 1.13
CA ILE A 209 1.37 -0.79 0.28
C ILE A 209 1.84 -2.14 0.82
N ALA A 210 1.00 -3.16 0.67
CA ALA A 210 1.37 -4.55 0.90
C ALA A 210 0.66 -5.47 -0.08
N ILE A 211 1.31 -6.58 -0.41
CA ILE A 211 0.79 -7.65 -1.25
C ILE A 211 0.98 -8.98 -0.49
N ASP A 212 -0.10 -9.72 -0.30
CA ASP A 212 -0.03 -11.09 0.24
C ASP A 212 -0.34 -12.08 -0.88
N THR A 213 0.68 -12.81 -1.33
CA THR A 213 0.57 -13.77 -2.43
C THR A 213 0.66 -15.20 -1.92
N THR A 214 -0.31 -16.01 -2.29
CA THR A 214 -0.44 -17.41 -1.88
C THR A 214 -0.54 -18.34 -3.10
N VAL A 215 -0.12 -19.59 -2.94
CA VAL A 215 -0.41 -20.68 -3.89
C VAL A 215 -1.29 -21.69 -3.18
N THR A 216 -2.50 -21.89 -3.65
CA THR A 216 -3.49 -22.75 -3.02
C THR A 216 -4.01 -23.83 -3.96
N THR A 217 -4.47 -24.92 -3.37
CA THR A 217 -5.14 -26.04 -4.05
C THR A 217 -6.56 -26.18 -3.51
N GLY A 218 -7.44 -26.84 -4.23
CA GLY A 218 -8.81 -27.08 -3.82
C GLY A 218 -9.70 -27.42 -5.01
N ARG A 219 -10.77 -26.63 -5.21
CA ARG A 219 -11.59 -26.76 -6.43
C ARG A 219 -10.83 -26.40 -7.71
N SER A 220 -9.84 -25.55 -7.58
CA SER A 220 -8.86 -25.20 -8.62
C SER A 220 -7.55 -24.86 -7.96
N ASN A 221 -6.42 -25.12 -8.65
CA ASN A 221 -5.14 -24.59 -8.23
C ASN A 221 -5.08 -23.14 -8.66
N LYS A 222 -4.58 -22.27 -7.79
CA LYS A 222 -4.47 -20.84 -8.11
C LYS A 222 -3.37 -20.13 -7.34
N VAL A 223 -2.84 -19.09 -7.94
CA VAL A 223 -2.11 -18.02 -7.30
C VAL A 223 -3.12 -16.93 -6.97
N THR A 224 -3.23 -16.57 -5.71
CA THR A 224 -4.05 -15.45 -5.25
C THR A 224 -3.12 -14.38 -4.70
N ALA A 225 -3.31 -13.13 -5.09
CA ALA A 225 -2.65 -11.99 -4.49
C ALA A 225 -3.69 -11.00 -3.97
N ASP A 226 -3.61 -10.68 -2.69
CA ASP A 226 -4.43 -9.67 -2.02
C ASP A 226 -3.59 -8.41 -1.81
N PHE A 227 -4.14 -7.26 -2.18
CA PHE A 227 -3.45 -5.98 -2.18
C PHE A 227 -4.12 -5.02 -1.22
N ALA A 228 -3.33 -4.29 -0.44
CA ALA A 228 -3.81 -3.22 0.40
C ALA A 228 -2.95 -1.96 0.25
N GLY A 229 -3.62 -0.82 0.08
CA GLY A 229 -3.05 0.50 0.20
C GLY A 229 -3.62 1.21 1.41
N VAL A 230 -2.77 1.83 2.23
CA VAL A 230 -3.18 2.53 3.45
C VAL A 230 -2.57 3.92 3.47
N VAL A 231 -3.40 4.92 3.78
CA VAL A 231 -2.94 6.28 4.04
C VAL A 231 -3.10 6.56 5.52
N VAL A 232 -2.03 7.03 6.15
CA VAL A 232 -1.97 7.37 7.57
C VAL A 232 -1.71 8.87 7.72
N ALA A 233 -2.45 9.54 8.58
CA ALA A 233 -2.27 10.93 8.97
C ALA A 233 -2.47 11.07 10.48
N GLY A 234 -1.61 11.82 11.17
CA GLY A 234 -1.68 11.97 12.63
C GLY A 234 -1.64 10.63 13.39
N GLY A 235 -0.97 9.61 12.84
CA GLY A 235 -0.87 8.27 13.44
C GLY A 235 -2.12 7.40 13.28
N LYS A 236 -3.13 7.83 12.51
CA LYS A 236 -4.37 7.10 12.25
C LYS A 236 -4.57 6.85 10.76
N VAL A 237 -5.20 5.73 10.43
CA VAL A 237 -5.65 5.45 9.07
C VAL A 237 -6.73 6.46 8.67
N VAL A 238 -6.52 7.14 7.56
CA VAL A 238 -7.49 8.08 6.98
C VAL A 238 -8.13 7.54 5.70
N ALA A 239 -7.49 6.59 5.05
CA ALA A 239 -8.06 5.88 3.91
C ALA A 239 -7.39 4.51 3.73
N THR A 240 -8.17 3.54 3.24
CA THR A 240 -7.70 2.21 2.84
C THR A 240 -8.33 1.86 1.50
N VAL A 241 -7.54 1.29 0.60
CA VAL A 241 -7.96 0.74 -0.69
C VAL A 241 -7.51 -0.71 -0.81
N LEU A 242 -8.35 -1.56 -1.37
CA LEU A 242 -8.11 -3.00 -1.51
C LEU A 242 -8.32 -3.44 -2.95
N ASP A 243 -7.57 -4.45 -3.36
CA ASP A 243 -7.84 -5.24 -4.56
C ASP A 243 -7.41 -6.70 -4.34
N SER A 244 -7.74 -7.57 -5.28
CA SER A 244 -7.33 -8.97 -5.26
C SER A 244 -7.27 -9.53 -6.68
N SER A 245 -6.27 -10.35 -6.98
CA SER A 245 -6.17 -11.11 -8.22
C SER A 245 -6.19 -12.60 -7.95
N GLU A 246 -6.75 -13.37 -8.87
CA GLU A 246 -6.77 -14.83 -8.85
C GLU A 246 -6.36 -15.36 -10.22
N GLN A 247 -5.22 -16.05 -10.28
CA GLN A 247 -4.69 -16.66 -11.50
C GLN A 247 -4.77 -18.19 -11.35
N SER A 248 -5.78 -18.79 -11.99
CA SER A 248 -5.98 -20.24 -11.97
C SER A 248 -4.98 -20.94 -12.89
N PHE A 249 -4.58 -22.16 -12.52
CA PHE A 249 -3.70 -22.99 -13.35
C PHE A 249 -4.07 -24.46 -13.26
N THR A 250 -3.65 -25.23 -14.26
CA THR A 250 -3.80 -26.68 -14.33
C THR A 250 -2.44 -27.34 -14.27
N VAL A 251 -2.41 -28.60 -13.89
CA VAL A 251 -1.22 -29.48 -13.93
C VAL A 251 -1.55 -30.66 -14.83
N ALA A 252 -0.75 -30.85 -15.86
CA ALA A 252 -0.82 -31.98 -16.76
C ALA A 252 0.59 -32.47 -17.06
N GLU A 253 0.85 -33.77 -16.89
CA GLU A 253 2.14 -34.41 -17.16
C GLU A 253 3.34 -33.67 -16.52
N GLY A 254 3.15 -33.21 -15.26
CA GLY A 254 4.18 -32.45 -14.52
C GLY A 254 4.38 -31.01 -14.99
N THR A 255 3.53 -30.53 -15.91
CA THR A 255 3.60 -29.15 -16.43
C THR A 255 2.48 -28.29 -15.85
N ILE A 256 2.85 -27.10 -15.35
CA ILE A 256 1.93 -26.09 -14.86
C ILE A 256 1.58 -25.13 -16.00
N THR A 257 0.28 -24.96 -16.27
CA THR A 257 -0.25 -24.07 -17.31
C THR A 257 -1.29 -23.13 -16.69
N PHE A 258 -1.04 -21.82 -16.73
CA PHE A 258 -2.03 -20.82 -16.29
C PHE A 258 -3.15 -20.68 -17.32
N GLY A 259 -4.36 -20.51 -16.82
CA GLY A 259 -5.52 -20.14 -17.63
C GLY A 259 -5.50 -18.64 -17.99
N GLU A 260 -6.54 -18.21 -18.70
CA GLU A 260 -6.75 -16.80 -19.00
C GLU A 260 -7.00 -15.99 -17.72
N PHE A 261 -6.27 -14.90 -17.54
CA PHE A 261 -6.50 -13.95 -16.47
C PHE A 261 -7.70 -13.05 -16.81
N LYS A 262 -8.67 -13.00 -15.91
CA LYS A 262 -9.94 -12.28 -16.12
C LYS A 262 -9.96 -10.85 -15.57
N GLY A 263 -8.80 -10.34 -15.16
CA GLY A 263 -8.68 -9.08 -14.44
C GLY A 263 -8.77 -9.25 -12.91
N THR A 264 -8.41 -8.22 -12.19
CA THR A 264 -8.55 -8.15 -10.73
C THR A 264 -10.02 -8.13 -10.32
N LYS A 265 -10.31 -8.30 -9.04
CA LYS A 265 -11.71 -8.23 -8.56
C LYS A 265 -12.31 -6.83 -8.70
N ASN A 266 -11.50 -5.79 -8.60
CA ASN A 266 -11.94 -4.42 -8.89
C ASN A 266 -12.25 -4.22 -10.38
N GLU A 267 -11.40 -4.70 -11.28
CA GLU A 267 -11.63 -4.62 -12.73
C GLU A 267 -12.85 -5.42 -13.18
N GLN A 268 -13.07 -6.59 -12.59
CA GLN A 268 -14.25 -7.39 -12.87
C GLN A 268 -15.54 -6.71 -12.36
N GLY A 269 -15.44 -5.86 -11.32
CA GLY A 269 -16.55 -5.07 -10.81
C GLY A 269 -17.80 -5.90 -10.50
N ASP A 270 -18.95 -5.53 -11.09
CA ASP A 270 -20.21 -6.25 -10.90
C ASP A 270 -20.22 -7.66 -11.52
N ASN A 271 -19.24 -8.00 -12.38
CA ASN A 271 -19.11 -9.34 -12.96
C ASN A 271 -18.49 -10.34 -11.99
N TYR A 272 -17.78 -9.89 -10.94
CA TYR A 272 -17.31 -10.78 -9.89
C TYR A 272 -18.45 -11.05 -8.91
N THR A 273 -19.21 -12.10 -9.19
CA THR A 273 -20.46 -12.46 -8.51
C THR A 273 -20.30 -13.62 -7.53
N GLY A 274 -21.39 -14.03 -6.89
CA GLY A 274 -21.42 -15.19 -5.97
C GLY A 274 -21.33 -14.85 -4.49
N MET A 275 -21.44 -13.57 -4.13
CA MET A 275 -21.42 -13.08 -2.75
C MET A 275 -22.79 -12.53 -2.35
N ALA A 276 -23.22 -12.83 -1.10
CA ALA A 276 -24.59 -12.56 -0.65
C ALA A 276 -24.95 -11.06 -0.57
N ALA A 277 -24.00 -10.18 -0.26
CA ALA A 277 -24.23 -8.73 -0.08
C ALA A 277 -23.84 -7.88 -1.31
N GLY A 278 -23.69 -8.49 -2.48
CA GLY A 278 -23.32 -7.78 -3.70
C GLY A 278 -21.88 -8.01 -4.15
N PRO A 279 -21.39 -7.25 -5.14
CA PRO A 279 -20.07 -7.47 -5.74
C PRO A 279 -18.94 -7.30 -4.74
N TRP A 280 -17.84 -8.00 -5.01
CA TRP A 280 -16.69 -8.05 -4.11
C TRP A 280 -16.14 -6.63 -3.76
N TYR A 281 -15.97 -5.76 -4.76
CA TYR A 281 -15.37 -4.45 -4.55
C TYR A 281 -16.16 -3.57 -3.57
N LYS A 282 -17.49 -3.68 -3.55
CA LYS A 282 -18.34 -2.94 -2.60
C LYS A 282 -18.15 -3.46 -1.17
N GLN A 283 -18.06 -4.78 -1.03
CA GLN A 283 -17.82 -5.41 0.27
C GLN A 283 -16.40 -5.16 0.79
N ALA A 284 -15.40 -5.19 -0.11
CA ALA A 284 -14.02 -4.84 0.21
C ALA A 284 -13.92 -3.38 0.68
N GLN A 285 -14.61 -2.44 0.00
CA GLN A 285 -14.65 -1.04 0.41
C GLN A 285 -15.35 -0.87 1.77
N ALA A 286 -16.43 -1.58 2.04
CA ALA A 286 -17.08 -1.55 3.35
C ALA A 286 -16.15 -2.04 4.47
N PHE A 287 -15.36 -3.09 4.21
CA PHE A 287 -14.34 -3.56 5.14
C PHE A 287 -13.20 -2.53 5.30
N ALA A 288 -12.69 -1.98 4.20
CA ALA A 288 -11.67 -0.94 4.21
C ALA A 288 -12.10 0.29 5.03
N ASN A 289 -13.33 0.74 4.88
CA ASN A 289 -13.89 1.87 5.64
C ASN A 289 -13.89 1.63 7.16
N SER A 290 -13.99 0.37 7.62
CA SER A 290 -13.95 0.04 9.05
C SER A 290 -12.58 0.27 9.71
N THR A 291 -11.53 0.49 8.91
CA THR A 291 -10.17 0.79 9.38
C THR A 291 -9.95 2.27 9.66
N VAL A 292 -10.79 3.15 9.07
CA VAL A 292 -10.63 4.60 9.16
C VAL A 292 -10.77 5.08 10.61
N GLY A 293 -9.89 5.98 11.02
CA GLY A 293 -9.79 6.53 12.39
C GLY A 293 -9.00 5.64 13.36
N LYS A 294 -8.62 4.43 12.98
CA LYS A 294 -7.84 3.50 13.82
C LYS A 294 -6.35 3.76 13.68
N THR A 295 -5.63 3.59 14.78
CA THR A 295 -4.16 3.47 14.78
C THR A 295 -3.75 2.09 14.25
N VAL A 296 -2.48 1.93 13.85
CA VAL A 296 -1.94 0.62 13.43
C VAL A 296 -2.11 -0.45 14.52
N ALA A 297 -1.96 -0.06 15.79
CA ALA A 297 -2.17 -0.97 16.92
C ALA A 297 -3.62 -1.44 17.02
N GLU A 298 -4.60 -0.53 16.86
CA GLU A 298 -6.03 -0.86 16.90
C GLU A 298 -6.49 -1.69 15.71
N LEU A 299 -5.77 -1.69 14.58
CA LEU A 299 -6.05 -2.59 13.47
C LEU A 299 -5.87 -4.06 13.86
N ALA A 300 -5.00 -4.37 14.83
CA ALA A 300 -4.81 -5.73 15.33
C ALA A 300 -6.07 -6.29 16.02
N ASP A 301 -6.90 -5.41 16.58
CA ASP A 301 -8.15 -5.76 17.25
C ASP A 301 -9.38 -5.61 16.35
N LEU A 302 -9.17 -5.26 15.05
CA LEU A 302 -10.27 -5.11 14.10
C LEU A 302 -11.04 -6.42 13.96
N GLU A 303 -12.35 -6.36 14.17
CA GLU A 303 -13.24 -7.48 13.89
C GLU A 303 -13.32 -7.73 12.37
N THR A 304 -13.17 -8.98 11.97
CA THR A 304 -13.23 -9.40 10.57
C THR A 304 -14.59 -9.96 10.18
N VAL A 305 -15.43 -10.25 11.18
CA VAL A 305 -16.83 -10.68 11.02
C VAL A 305 -17.63 -10.07 12.16
N SER A 306 -18.59 -9.21 11.86
CA SER A 306 -19.51 -8.67 12.87
C SER A 306 -20.82 -8.23 12.22
N ASP A 307 -21.86 -8.05 13.02
CA ASP A 307 -23.14 -7.51 12.56
C ASP A 307 -22.98 -6.08 12.03
N ALA A 308 -22.07 -5.29 12.61
CA ALA A 308 -21.76 -3.94 12.14
C ALA A 308 -21.14 -3.95 10.73
N LEU A 309 -20.21 -4.86 10.44
CA LEU A 309 -19.65 -5.04 9.11
C LEU A 309 -20.71 -5.53 8.12
N ALA A 310 -21.56 -6.47 8.52
CA ALA A 310 -22.66 -6.96 7.68
C ALA A 310 -23.66 -5.84 7.36
N ALA A 311 -24.01 -5.00 8.33
CA ALA A 311 -24.87 -3.83 8.15
C ALA A 311 -24.23 -2.76 7.25
N ALA A 312 -22.90 -2.63 7.29
CA ALA A 312 -22.13 -1.78 6.41
C ALA A 312 -21.97 -2.34 4.98
N GLY A 313 -22.48 -3.55 4.71
CA GLY A 313 -22.44 -4.20 3.40
C GLY A 313 -21.30 -5.20 3.19
N CYS A 314 -20.54 -5.58 4.23
CA CYS A 314 -19.50 -6.60 4.15
C CYS A 314 -19.95 -7.89 4.85
N THR A 315 -20.21 -8.94 4.06
CA THR A 315 -20.55 -10.28 4.54
C THR A 315 -19.44 -11.32 4.27
N MET A 316 -18.28 -10.86 3.82
CA MET A 316 -17.11 -11.71 3.59
C MET A 316 -16.58 -12.25 4.92
N LYS A 317 -16.56 -13.59 5.10
CA LYS A 317 -16.16 -14.20 6.37
C LYS A 317 -14.73 -14.73 6.36
N ASN A 318 -14.29 -15.32 5.25
CA ASN A 318 -13.02 -16.02 5.19
C ASN A 318 -11.87 -15.14 4.67
N THR A 319 -12.17 -14.13 3.86
CA THR A 319 -11.19 -13.27 3.20
C THR A 319 -10.82 -12.05 4.01
N THR A 320 -11.72 -11.54 4.86
CA THR A 320 -11.48 -10.35 5.71
C THR A 320 -10.31 -10.53 6.68
N ALA A 321 -10.05 -11.75 7.15
CA ALA A 321 -8.90 -12.03 8.01
C ALA A 321 -7.56 -11.87 7.25
N GLY A 322 -7.50 -12.28 5.98
CA GLY A 322 -6.36 -12.05 5.10
C GLY A 322 -6.17 -10.56 4.83
N TYR A 323 -7.22 -9.86 4.41
CA TYR A 323 -7.15 -8.40 4.18
C TYR A 323 -6.75 -7.62 5.42
N LYS A 324 -7.22 -7.99 6.62
CA LYS A 324 -6.74 -7.38 7.87
C LYS A 324 -5.23 -7.49 8.00
N THR A 325 -4.67 -8.67 7.73
CA THR A 325 -3.21 -8.90 7.80
C THR A 325 -2.48 -8.02 6.78
N THR A 326 -2.96 -7.97 5.53
CA THR A 326 -2.37 -7.16 4.46
C THR A 326 -2.48 -5.66 4.76
N ILE A 327 -3.62 -5.18 5.33
CA ILE A 327 -3.80 -3.79 5.77
C ILE A 327 -2.81 -3.42 6.89
N ILE A 328 -2.63 -4.31 7.89
CA ILE A 328 -1.66 -4.08 8.98
C ILE A 328 -0.24 -3.99 8.41
N ALA A 329 0.13 -4.86 7.49
CA ALA A 329 1.43 -4.81 6.82
C ALA A 329 1.61 -3.50 6.02
N ALA A 330 0.61 -3.11 5.21
CA ALA A 330 0.64 -1.85 4.47
C ALA A 330 0.80 -0.64 5.41
N ALA A 331 0.03 -0.58 6.50
CA ALA A 331 0.14 0.49 7.48
C ALA A 331 1.52 0.52 8.17
N GLY A 332 2.15 -0.64 8.38
CA GLY A 332 3.50 -0.77 8.93
C GLY A 332 4.60 -0.30 7.98
N TYR A 333 4.36 -0.35 6.66
CA TYR A 333 5.28 0.14 5.61
C TYR A 333 5.01 1.58 5.19
N ALA A 334 4.05 2.28 5.81
CA ALA A 334 3.70 3.65 5.45
C ALA A 334 4.87 4.63 5.72
N ARG A 335 5.26 5.38 4.68
CA ARG A 335 6.38 6.34 4.68
C ARG A 335 6.09 7.57 3.83
#